data_80db0a0073b8c58ebef85033c3a7ecbb
#
_entry.id   80db0a0073b8c58ebef85033c3a7ecbb
#
_cell.length_a   1.000
_cell.length_b   1.000
_cell.length_c   1.000
_cell.angle_alpha   90.00
_cell.angle_beta   90.00
_cell.angle_gamma   90.00
#
_symmetry.space_group_name_H-M   'P 1'
#
loop_
_entity.id
_entity.type
_entity.pdbx_description
1 polymer ?
#
loop_
_entity_poly.entity_id
_entity_poly.type
_entity_poly.pdbx_seq_one_letter_code
_entity_poly.pdbx_strand_id
1 'polypeptide(L)'
;RVKKDLERDEAYLRNHEHRFRVSAELVRSVNAATPRLLDIGCWPGYLSLFFRRSGWDVTAIDLKPDRLPIMSDAGIDLLDHNLNDHPSLPFPENHFDTILFTEVFEHLNPLSFDELFKGIENCLKPGGRLILTTPNRRALNKNFFIPNRWKEPEVDDEGHGHWKEYTVAEVLECFNTTSLGIIRSETISF
;
A
#
# COMPACT_ATOMS: atom_id res chain seq x y z
N ARG A 1 -24.19 3.81 16.94
CA ARG A 1 -23.22 3.08 16.10
C ARG A 1 -22.71 4.00 14.98
N VAL A 2 -23.57 4.48 14.08
CA VAL A 2 -23.20 5.36 12.94
C VAL A 2 -22.38 6.59 13.35
N LYS A 3 -22.72 7.27 14.46
CA LYS A 3 -21.99 8.45 14.92
C LYS A 3 -20.54 8.13 15.35
N LYS A 4 -20.33 6.98 16.02
CA LYS A 4 -18.97 6.53 16.40
C LYS A 4 -18.14 6.14 15.19
N ASP A 5 -18.76 5.53 14.18
CA ASP A 5 -18.09 5.14 12.95
C ASP A 5 -17.64 6.39 12.17
N LEU A 6 -18.49 7.42 12.05
CA LEU A 6 -18.15 8.71 11.44
C LEU A 6 -17.01 9.44 12.18
N GLU A 7 -17.05 9.49 13.51
CA GLU A 7 -16.01 10.13 14.33
C GLU A 7 -14.65 9.41 14.17
N ARG A 8 -14.67 8.07 14.05
CA ARG A 8 -13.46 7.27 13.78
C ARG A 8 -12.91 7.57 12.40
N ASP A 9 -13.76 7.62 11.38
CA ASP A 9 -13.36 7.86 10.01
C ASP A 9 -12.77 9.26 9.81
N GLU A 10 -13.38 10.28 10.44
CA GLU A 10 -12.86 11.64 10.46
C GLU A 10 -11.50 11.74 11.17
N ALA A 11 -11.32 11.04 12.30
CA ALA A 11 -10.07 10.99 13.02
C ALA A 11 -8.97 10.30 12.18
N TYR A 12 -9.31 9.20 11.53
CA TYR A 12 -8.40 8.49 10.62
C TYR A 12 -7.95 9.40 9.47
N LEU A 13 -8.89 10.06 8.79
CA LEU A 13 -8.58 10.97 7.68
C LEU A 13 -7.68 12.13 8.12
N ARG A 14 -7.96 12.75 9.28
CA ARG A 14 -7.12 13.83 9.81
C ARG A 14 -5.71 13.39 10.12
N ASN A 15 -5.56 12.21 10.74
CA ASN A 15 -4.25 11.68 11.13
C ASN A 15 -3.40 11.26 9.92
N HIS A 16 -4.03 10.97 8.78
CA HIS A 16 -3.36 10.48 7.58
C HIS A 16 -3.45 11.45 6.39
N GLU A 17 -3.98 12.68 6.59
CA GLU A 17 -4.18 13.67 5.53
C GLU A 17 -2.92 13.93 4.72
N HIS A 18 -1.80 14.12 5.40
CA HIS A 18 -0.52 14.41 4.74
C HIS A 18 -0.10 13.25 3.82
N ARG A 19 -0.17 12.01 4.31
CA ARG A 19 0.13 10.82 3.52
C ARG A 19 -0.77 10.72 2.29
N PHE A 20 -2.08 10.87 2.46
CA PHE A 20 -3.03 10.83 1.36
C PHE A 20 -2.76 11.92 0.32
N ARG A 21 -2.44 13.14 0.75
CA ARG A 21 -2.12 14.24 -0.15
C ARG A 21 -0.86 13.95 -0.95
N VAL A 22 0.22 13.52 -0.30
CA VAL A 22 1.48 13.19 -0.98
C VAL A 22 1.29 12.02 -1.95
N SER A 23 0.60 10.95 -1.54
CA SER A 23 0.28 9.82 -2.43
C SER A 23 -0.54 10.29 -3.64
N ALA A 24 -1.56 11.12 -3.44
CA ALA A 24 -2.39 11.65 -4.52
C ALA A 24 -1.61 12.55 -5.49
N GLU A 25 -0.68 13.38 -5.00
CA GLU A 25 0.19 14.21 -5.84
C GLU A 25 1.12 13.36 -6.72
N LEU A 26 1.71 12.30 -6.15
CA LEU A 26 2.59 11.39 -6.88
C LEU A 26 1.84 10.63 -7.99
N VAL A 27 0.62 10.19 -7.73
CA VAL A 27 -0.23 9.49 -8.71
C VAL A 27 -0.63 10.41 -9.87
N ARG A 28 -1.05 11.64 -9.58
CA ARG A 28 -1.55 12.59 -10.59
C ARG A 28 -0.55 12.95 -11.69
N SER A 29 0.72 12.66 -11.51
CA SER A 29 1.74 12.92 -12.50
C SER A 29 1.78 11.93 -13.67
N VAL A 30 0.87 10.93 -13.69
CA VAL A 30 0.72 9.97 -14.78
C VAL A 30 -0.18 10.55 -15.88
N ASN A 31 0.33 10.60 -17.11
CA ASN A 31 -0.39 11.12 -18.26
C ASN A 31 -0.92 9.95 -19.13
N ALA A 32 -2.11 9.47 -18.83
CA ALA A 32 -2.81 8.46 -19.62
C ALA A 32 -4.29 8.83 -19.76
N ALA A 33 -4.92 8.45 -20.89
CA ALA A 33 -6.34 8.77 -21.16
C ALA A 33 -7.30 8.07 -20.19
N THR A 34 -7.00 6.83 -19.83
CA THR A 34 -7.74 6.06 -18.81
C THR A 34 -6.68 5.31 -17.99
N PRO A 35 -6.11 5.96 -16.98
CA PRO A 35 -5.04 5.35 -16.20
C PRO A 35 -5.57 4.24 -15.31
N ARG A 36 -4.80 3.16 -15.18
CA ARG A 36 -5.10 2.01 -14.32
C ARG A 36 -4.29 2.04 -13.06
N LEU A 37 -4.97 1.85 -11.94
CA LEU A 37 -4.37 1.84 -10.60
C LEU A 37 -4.67 0.53 -9.90
N LEU A 38 -3.65 -0.07 -9.30
CA LEU A 38 -3.79 -1.14 -8.31
C LEU A 38 -3.55 -0.57 -6.92
N ASP A 39 -4.48 -0.82 -5.99
CA ASP A 39 -4.33 -0.48 -4.57
C ASP A 39 -4.12 -1.76 -3.77
N ILE A 40 -2.91 -1.98 -3.27
CA ILE A 40 -2.52 -3.17 -2.50
C ILE A 40 -2.73 -2.87 -1.02
N GLY A 41 -3.59 -3.67 -0.34
CA GLY A 41 -3.99 -3.44 1.04
C GLY A 41 -4.80 -2.17 1.17
N CYS A 42 -5.92 -2.14 0.46
CA CYS A 42 -6.70 -0.94 0.22
C CYS A 42 -7.52 -0.45 1.42
N TRP A 43 -7.62 -1.23 2.51
CA TRP A 43 -8.42 -0.82 3.67
C TRP A 43 -7.93 0.54 4.23
N PRO A 44 -8.83 1.47 4.58
CA PRO A 44 -10.29 1.45 4.55
C PRO A 44 -10.93 1.96 3.24
N GLY A 45 -10.21 2.02 2.13
CA GLY A 45 -10.74 2.28 0.79
C GLY A 45 -10.72 3.75 0.34
N TYR A 46 -10.23 4.69 1.14
CA TYR A 46 -10.31 6.12 0.82
C TYR A 46 -9.51 6.52 -0.42
N LEU A 47 -8.30 5.98 -0.60
CA LEU A 47 -7.48 6.27 -1.78
C LEU A 47 -8.10 5.66 -3.04
N SER A 48 -8.51 4.41 -3.00
CA SER A 48 -9.19 3.74 -4.10
C SER A 48 -10.43 4.51 -4.56
N LEU A 49 -11.31 4.90 -3.61
CA LEU A 49 -12.53 5.67 -3.89
C LEU A 49 -12.20 7.06 -4.47
N PHE A 50 -11.18 7.72 -3.94
CA PHE A 50 -10.74 9.02 -4.43
C PHE A 50 -10.27 8.93 -5.89
N PHE A 51 -9.43 7.95 -6.25
CA PHE A 51 -8.95 7.78 -7.61
C PHE A 51 -10.03 7.31 -8.56
N ARG A 52 -10.92 6.41 -8.12
CA ARG A 52 -12.08 6.00 -8.92
C ARG A 52 -12.95 7.19 -9.31
N ARG A 53 -13.27 8.06 -8.36
CA ARG A 53 -14.03 9.31 -8.59
C ARG A 53 -13.27 10.33 -9.44
N SER A 54 -11.96 10.23 -9.49
CA SER A 54 -11.08 11.07 -10.31
C SER A 54 -10.89 10.53 -11.74
N GLY A 55 -11.63 9.47 -12.12
CA GLY A 55 -11.64 8.92 -13.49
C GLY A 55 -10.60 7.82 -13.73
N TRP A 56 -9.99 7.27 -12.68
CA TRP A 56 -9.09 6.12 -12.78
C TRP A 56 -9.88 4.81 -12.87
N ASP A 57 -9.34 3.86 -13.62
CA ASP A 57 -9.73 2.47 -13.55
C ASP A 57 -8.99 1.83 -12.38
N VAL A 58 -9.72 1.52 -11.30
CA VAL A 58 -9.14 1.08 -10.02
C VAL A 58 -9.45 -0.37 -9.76
N THR A 59 -8.40 -1.14 -9.55
CA THR A 59 -8.44 -2.49 -9.00
C THR A 59 -7.83 -2.45 -7.61
N ALA A 60 -8.35 -3.22 -6.67
CA ALA A 60 -7.84 -3.28 -5.30
C ALA A 60 -7.71 -4.72 -4.83
N ILE A 61 -6.75 -4.97 -3.95
CA ILE A 61 -6.61 -6.26 -3.25
C ILE A 61 -6.50 -6.04 -1.75
N ASP A 62 -7.16 -6.91 -0.98
CA ASP A 62 -7.12 -6.90 0.49
C ASP A 62 -7.40 -8.30 1.05
N LEU A 63 -7.15 -8.49 2.35
CA LEU A 63 -7.41 -9.76 3.06
C LEU A 63 -8.89 -10.04 3.32
N LYS A 64 -9.74 -9.00 3.35
CA LYS A 64 -11.14 -9.10 3.78
C LYS A 64 -12.02 -8.14 2.97
N PRO A 65 -12.19 -8.40 1.68
CA PRO A 65 -12.96 -7.50 0.78
C PRO A 65 -14.40 -7.28 1.24
N ASP A 66 -15.02 -8.26 1.93
CA ASP A 66 -16.39 -8.16 2.45
C ASP A 66 -16.59 -6.99 3.42
N ARG A 67 -15.52 -6.45 3.99
CA ARG A 67 -15.57 -5.27 4.87
C ARG A 67 -15.70 -3.94 4.13
N LEU A 68 -15.59 -3.97 2.80
CA LEU A 68 -15.54 -2.78 1.94
C LEU A 68 -16.64 -2.77 0.87
N PRO A 69 -17.93 -2.97 1.20
CA PRO A 69 -19.00 -3.03 0.20
C PRO A 69 -19.11 -1.75 -0.64
N ILE A 70 -18.76 -0.60 -0.08
CA ILE A 70 -18.75 0.69 -0.79
C ILE A 70 -17.77 0.71 -1.99
N MET A 71 -16.74 -0.12 -1.99
CA MET A 71 -15.79 -0.24 -3.09
C MET A 71 -16.46 -0.88 -4.31
N SER A 72 -17.17 -1.99 -4.10
CA SER A 72 -17.94 -2.68 -5.15
C SER A 72 -19.05 -1.78 -5.70
N ASP A 73 -19.77 -1.06 -4.82
CA ASP A 73 -20.81 -0.10 -5.22
C ASP A 73 -20.24 1.04 -6.09
N ALA A 74 -18.98 1.40 -5.88
CA ALA A 74 -18.26 2.39 -6.68
C ALA A 74 -17.71 1.82 -8.01
N GLY A 75 -17.90 0.52 -8.29
CA GLY A 75 -17.37 -0.16 -9.47
C GLY A 75 -15.85 -0.34 -9.42
N ILE A 76 -15.30 -0.61 -8.24
CA ILE A 76 -13.89 -0.98 -8.03
C ILE A 76 -13.83 -2.51 -7.98
N ASP A 77 -12.96 -3.10 -8.80
CA ASP A 77 -12.68 -4.53 -8.74
C ASP A 77 -11.86 -4.82 -7.49
N LEU A 78 -12.49 -5.48 -6.51
CA LEU A 78 -11.89 -5.80 -5.22
C LEU A 78 -11.71 -7.31 -5.09
N LEU A 79 -10.46 -7.76 -4.97
CA LEU A 79 -10.09 -9.16 -4.88
C LEU A 79 -9.62 -9.51 -3.45
N ASP A 80 -10.03 -10.68 -2.99
CA ASP A 80 -9.45 -11.34 -1.80
C ASP A 80 -8.08 -11.90 -2.18
N HIS A 81 -7.01 -11.37 -1.57
CA HIS A 81 -5.67 -11.83 -1.87
C HIS A 81 -4.72 -11.61 -0.69
N ASN A 82 -4.25 -12.69 -0.10
CA ASN A 82 -3.29 -12.66 1.00
C ASN A 82 -1.86 -12.75 0.47
N LEU A 83 -1.13 -11.65 0.49
CA LEU A 83 0.26 -11.59 0.05
C LEU A 83 1.24 -12.40 0.91
N ASN A 84 0.90 -12.74 2.14
CA ASN A 84 1.72 -13.61 2.97
C ASN A 84 1.64 -15.09 2.56
N ASP A 85 0.49 -15.51 2.00
CA ASP A 85 0.27 -16.86 1.49
C ASP A 85 0.62 -16.97 0.01
N HIS A 86 0.33 -15.91 -0.74
CA HIS A 86 0.49 -15.83 -2.20
C HIS A 86 1.16 -14.50 -2.58
N PRO A 87 2.50 -14.38 -2.51
CA PRO A 87 3.21 -13.12 -2.77
C PRO A 87 3.17 -12.69 -4.24
N SER A 88 2.87 -13.59 -5.17
CA SER A 88 2.67 -13.25 -6.59
C SER A 88 1.37 -12.50 -6.82
N LEU A 89 1.39 -11.49 -7.67
CA LEU A 89 0.20 -10.72 -8.03
C LEU A 89 -0.58 -11.41 -9.17
N PRO A 90 -1.92 -11.59 -9.04
CA PRO A 90 -2.75 -12.29 -10.03
C PRO A 90 -3.15 -11.39 -11.21
N PHE A 91 -2.23 -10.59 -11.74
CA PHE A 91 -2.51 -9.61 -12.79
C PHE A 91 -1.56 -9.80 -13.99
N PRO A 92 -2.00 -9.38 -15.20
CA PRO A 92 -1.16 -9.41 -16.39
C PRO A 92 0.05 -8.49 -16.29
N GLU A 93 1.07 -8.80 -17.09
CA GLU A 93 2.22 -7.92 -17.28
C GLU A 93 1.81 -6.59 -17.94
N ASN A 94 2.53 -5.52 -17.59
CA ASN A 94 2.34 -4.18 -18.14
C ASN A 94 0.88 -3.68 -18.05
N HIS A 95 0.23 -3.92 -16.94
CA HIS A 95 -1.19 -3.66 -16.77
C HIS A 95 -1.50 -2.32 -16.12
N PHE A 96 -0.77 -1.95 -15.06
CA PHE A 96 -1.04 -0.77 -14.25
C PHE A 96 -0.10 0.40 -14.57
N ASP A 97 -0.65 1.60 -14.59
CA ASP A 97 0.12 2.85 -14.68
C ASP A 97 0.67 3.24 -13.31
N THR A 98 -0.04 2.88 -12.24
CA THR A 98 0.37 3.13 -10.86
C THR A 98 -0.05 1.98 -9.96
N ILE A 99 0.84 1.62 -9.03
CA ILE A 99 0.53 0.71 -7.91
C ILE A 99 0.71 1.50 -6.62
N LEU A 100 -0.35 1.53 -5.79
CA LEU A 100 -0.30 2.00 -4.41
C LEU A 100 -0.01 0.81 -3.50
N PHE A 101 0.91 1.01 -2.56
CA PHE A 101 1.31 0.03 -1.56
C PHE A 101 1.56 0.76 -0.25
N THR A 102 0.45 1.16 0.41
CA THR A 102 0.50 2.13 1.50
C THR A 102 0.16 1.49 2.83
N GLU A 103 1.12 1.52 3.79
CA GLU A 103 0.98 0.94 5.15
C GLU A 103 0.63 -0.56 5.14
N VAL A 104 1.26 -1.33 4.28
CA VAL A 104 1.10 -2.79 4.17
C VAL A 104 2.44 -3.52 4.31
N PHE A 105 3.51 -2.87 3.87
CA PHE A 105 4.85 -3.44 3.79
C PHE A 105 5.34 -4.03 5.13
N GLU A 106 5.05 -3.37 6.24
CA GLU A 106 5.37 -3.79 7.61
C GLU A 106 4.61 -5.03 8.08
N HIS A 107 3.47 -5.34 7.44
CA HIS A 107 2.61 -6.48 7.74
C HIS A 107 2.97 -7.74 6.95
N LEU A 108 3.94 -7.66 6.05
CA LEU A 108 4.31 -8.78 5.20
C LEU A 108 5.56 -9.51 5.68
N ASN A 109 5.57 -10.81 5.41
CA ASN A 109 6.73 -11.64 5.66
C ASN A 109 7.90 -11.21 4.77
N PRO A 110 9.05 -10.77 5.34
CA PRO A 110 10.19 -10.32 4.56
C PRO A 110 10.75 -11.36 3.57
N LEU A 111 10.52 -12.65 3.82
CA LEU A 111 11.01 -13.74 2.96
C LEU A 111 10.31 -13.79 1.60
N SER A 112 9.15 -13.16 1.46
CA SER A 112 8.38 -13.11 0.20
C SER A 112 8.63 -11.85 -0.63
N PHE A 113 9.48 -10.93 -0.19
CA PHE A 113 9.65 -9.64 -0.86
C PHE A 113 10.23 -9.76 -2.28
N ASP A 114 11.18 -10.65 -2.51
CA ASP A 114 11.76 -10.83 -3.86
C ASP A 114 10.70 -11.22 -4.88
N GLU A 115 9.80 -12.13 -4.53
CA GLU A 115 8.70 -12.55 -5.39
C GLU A 115 7.68 -11.43 -5.56
N LEU A 116 7.28 -10.79 -4.48
CA LEU A 116 6.32 -9.69 -4.49
C LEU A 116 6.79 -8.52 -5.35
N PHE A 117 8.03 -8.05 -5.15
CA PHE A 117 8.54 -6.90 -5.92
C PHE A 117 8.77 -7.20 -7.39
N LYS A 118 9.16 -8.43 -7.73
CA LYS A 118 9.16 -8.87 -9.14
C LYS A 118 7.76 -8.91 -9.72
N GLY A 119 6.76 -9.37 -8.96
CA GLY A 119 5.36 -9.32 -9.35
C GLY A 119 4.87 -7.89 -9.59
N ILE A 120 5.20 -6.96 -8.69
CA ILE A 120 4.88 -5.53 -8.82
C ILE A 120 5.54 -4.95 -10.09
N GLU A 121 6.84 -5.20 -10.29
CA GLU A 121 7.57 -4.76 -11.48
C GLU A 121 6.93 -5.27 -12.77
N ASN A 122 6.58 -6.55 -12.83
CA ASN A 122 5.95 -7.15 -14.01
C ASN A 122 4.58 -6.56 -14.31
N CYS A 123 3.78 -6.27 -13.29
CA CYS A 123 2.45 -5.68 -13.45
C CYS A 123 2.47 -4.20 -13.81
N LEU A 124 3.56 -3.48 -13.53
CA LEU A 124 3.72 -2.09 -13.91
C LEU A 124 4.00 -1.96 -15.43
N LYS A 125 3.34 -1.00 -16.06
CA LYS A 125 3.69 -0.59 -17.42
C LYS A 125 5.09 0.04 -17.46
N PRO A 126 5.78 0.03 -18.61
CA PRO A 126 6.98 0.85 -18.80
C PRO A 126 6.71 2.31 -18.45
N GLY A 127 7.49 2.88 -17.52
CA GLY A 127 7.27 4.22 -16.99
C GLY A 127 6.18 4.32 -15.92
N GLY A 128 5.55 3.21 -15.56
CA GLY A 128 4.61 3.12 -14.43
C GLY A 128 5.30 3.39 -13.08
N ARG A 129 4.53 3.61 -12.04
CA ARG A 129 5.04 4.00 -10.72
C ARG A 129 4.52 3.13 -9.60
N LEU A 130 5.42 2.74 -8.70
CA LEU A 130 5.08 2.23 -7.38
C LEU A 130 5.15 3.39 -6.37
N ILE A 131 4.10 3.53 -5.56
CA ILE A 131 4.06 4.46 -4.42
C ILE A 131 3.94 3.60 -3.16
N LEU A 132 5.01 3.53 -2.39
CA LEU A 132 5.10 2.76 -1.17
C LEU A 132 5.19 3.71 0.02
N THR A 133 4.37 3.48 1.05
CA THR A 133 4.54 4.09 2.36
C THR A 133 4.57 3.02 3.45
N THR A 134 5.36 3.24 4.48
CA THR A 134 5.46 2.39 5.65
C THR A 134 5.98 3.22 6.83
N PRO A 135 5.68 2.87 8.08
CA PRO A 135 6.20 3.56 9.25
C PRO A 135 7.73 3.60 9.25
N ASN A 136 8.29 4.79 9.40
CA ASN A 136 9.74 4.94 9.51
C ASN A 136 10.19 4.72 10.95
N ARG A 137 10.86 3.61 11.23
CA ARG A 137 11.37 3.24 12.55
C ARG A 137 12.18 4.36 13.23
N ARG A 138 12.95 5.13 12.47
CA ARG A 138 13.76 6.23 13.03
C ARG A 138 12.92 7.43 13.45
N ALA A 139 11.84 7.71 12.74
CA ALA A 139 10.93 8.81 13.05
C ALA A 139 10.07 8.53 14.29
N LEU A 140 9.77 7.27 14.57
CA LEU A 140 8.92 6.86 15.68
C LEU A 140 9.56 6.98 17.07
N ASN A 141 10.80 7.47 17.18
CA ASN A 141 11.52 7.66 18.45
C ASN A 141 11.56 6.41 19.37
N LYS A 142 11.23 5.24 18.81
CA LYS A 142 11.27 3.97 19.53
C LYS A 142 12.72 3.60 19.77
N ASN A 143 13.03 3.20 20.97
CA ASN A 143 14.37 2.89 21.47
C ASN A 143 15.25 2.23 20.40
N PHE A 144 16.14 3.01 19.80
CA PHE A 144 17.03 2.61 18.70
C PHE A 144 17.94 1.41 19.06
N PHE A 145 18.09 1.14 20.36
CA PHE A 145 18.93 0.05 20.90
C PHE A 145 18.22 -1.31 20.96
N ILE A 146 16.89 -1.39 20.73
CA ILE A 146 16.19 -2.68 20.68
C ILE A 146 16.46 -3.31 19.30
N PRO A 147 17.06 -4.53 19.24
CA PRO A 147 17.29 -5.19 17.98
C PRO A 147 15.97 -5.35 17.22
N ASN A 148 15.89 -4.74 16.02
CA ASN A 148 14.75 -4.90 15.14
C ASN A 148 14.86 -6.23 14.40
N ARG A 149 14.61 -7.32 15.12
CA ARG A 149 14.48 -8.64 14.49
C ARG A 149 13.06 -8.80 14.02
N TRP A 150 12.90 -9.20 12.76
CA TRP A 150 11.61 -9.64 12.30
C TRP A 150 11.23 -10.92 13.07
N LYS A 151 9.99 -11.03 13.44
CA LYS A 151 9.37 -12.22 14.02
C LYS A 151 7.98 -12.34 13.45
N GLU A 152 7.49 -13.56 13.36
CA GLU A 152 6.08 -13.76 13.05
C GLU A 152 5.23 -12.98 14.08
N PRO A 153 4.38 -12.06 13.62
CA PRO A 153 3.60 -11.23 14.54
C PRO A 153 2.52 -12.04 15.24
N GLU A 154 2.24 -11.67 16.47
CA GLU A 154 0.96 -12.01 17.07
C GLU A 154 -0.08 -11.11 16.41
N VAL A 155 -0.82 -11.65 15.46
CA VAL A 155 -1.89 -10.92 14.77
C VAL A 155 -3.15 -10.93 15.62
N ASP A 156 -3.83 -9.78 15.68
CA ASP A 156 -5.16 -9.71 16.27
C ASP A 156 -6.22 -10.34 15.34
N ASP A 157 -7.48 -10.40 15.81
CA ASP A 157 -8.61 -10.93 15.03
C ASP A 157 -8.85 -10.18 13.71
N GLU A 158 -8.25 -9.02 13.55
CA GLU A 158 -8.34 -8.18 12.35
C GLU A 158 -7.19 -8.38 11.38
N GLY A 159 -6.16 -9.13 11.78
CA GLY A 159 -4.96 -9.38 10.97
C GLY A 159 -3.88 -8.32 11.14
N HIS A 160 -3.99 -7.46 12.18
CA HIS A 160 -3.01 -6.42 12.45
C HIS A 160 -1.82 -6.99 13.25
N GLY A 161 -0.66 -6.92 12.67
CA GLY A 161 0.59 -7.29 13.32
C GLY A 161 1.76 -6.91 12.43
N HIS A 162 2.77 -6.24 12.98
CA HIS A 162 3.95 -5.87 12.20
C HIS A 162 4.99 -7.00 12.28
N TRP A 163 5.38 -7.53 11.13
CA TRP A 163 6.54 -8.40 11.03
C TRP A 163 7.80 -7.62 11.37
N LYS A 164 7.91 -6.40 10.86
CA LYS A 164 9.08 -5.56 11.07
C LYS A 164 8.75 -4.10 10.76
N GLU A 165 9.32 -3.18 11.53
CA GLU A 165 9.38 -1.77 11.17
C GLU A 165 10.71 -1.49 10.47
N TYR A 166 10.69 -0.69 9.42
CA TYR A 166 11.83 -0.48 8.53
C TYR A 166 12.43 0.92 8.65
N THR A 167 13.72 1.01 8.39
CA THR A 167 14.39 2.29 8.07
C THR A 167 14.31 2.52 6.56
N VAL A 168 14.51 3.75 6.11
CA VAL A 168 14.57 4.08 4.69
C VAL A 168 15.58 3.21 3.94
N ALA A 169 16.78 3.00 4.52
CA ALA A 169 17.82 2.18 3.88
C ALA A 169 17.37 0.72 3.68
N GLU A 170 16.74 0.12 4.69
CA GLU A 170 16.21 -1.25 4.60
C GLU A 170 15.11 -1.39 3.55
N VAL A 171 14.21 -0.38 3.43
CA VAL A 171 13.20 -0.37 2.36
C VAL A 171 13.88 -0.31 0.99
N LEU A 172 14.89 0.55 0.81
CA LEU A 172 15.59 0.69 -0.46
C LEU A 172 16.34 -0.59 -0.86
N GLU A 173 16.89 -1.32 0.10
CA GLU A 173 17.56 -2.61 -0.14
C GLU A 173 16.60 -3.66 -0.73
N CYS A 174 15.32 -3.63 -0.39
CA CYS A 174 14.33 -4.58 -0.93
C CYS A 174 14.11 -4.44 -2.44
N PHE A 175 14.50 -3.33 -3.04
CA PHE A 175 14.37 -3.11 -4.49
C PHE A 175 15.59 -3.55 -5.31
N ASN A 176 16.68 -3.99 -4.67
CA ASN A 176 17.91 -4.38 -5.36
C ASN A 176 17.76 -5.58 -6.32
N THR A 177 16.68 -6.36 -6.18
CA THR A 177 16.35 -7.50 -7.05
C THR A 177 15.46 -7.13 -8.25
N THR A 178 15.10 -5.85 -8.37
CA THR A 178 14.25 -5.30 -9.44
C THR A 178 14.99 -4.28 -10.29
N SER A 179 14.43 -3.89 -11.43
CA SER A 179 14.90 -2.76 -12.24
C SER A 179 14.23 -1.42 -11.88
N LEU A 180 13.41 -1.40 -10.83
CA LEU A 180 12.71 -0.20 -10.37
C LEU A 180 13.69 0.86 -9.86
N GLY A 181 13.72 2.02 -10.51
CA GLY A 181 14.53 3.17 -10.08
C GLY A 181 13.79 4.04 -9.06
N ILE A 182 14.53 4.55 -8.07
CA ILE A 182 13.96 5.44 -7.05
C ILE A 182 13.89 6.85 -7.58
N ILE A 183 12.69 7.41 -7.67
CA ILE A 183 12.46 8.80 -8.14
C ILE A 183 12.44 9.76 -6.95
N ARG A 184 11.81 9.35 -5.83
CA ARG A 184 11.66 10.18 -4.63
C ARG A 184 11.63 9.31 -3.38
N SER A 185 12.31 9.76 -2.33
CA SER A 185 12.23 9.17 -1.00
C SER A 185 12.21 10.29 0.04
N GLU A 186 11.22 10.28 0.92
CA GLU A 186 11.08 11.28 1.98
C GLU A 186 10.44 10.68 3.22
N THR A 187 10.68 11.29 4.37
CA THR A 187 9.95 11.00 5.60
C THR A 187 8.90 12.07 5.80
N ILE A 188 7.65 11.66 5.88
CA ILE A 188 6.50 12.53 6.20
C ILE A 188 6.16 12.37 7.69
N SER A 189 5.93 13.48 8.37
CA SER A 189 5.46 13.49 9.77
C SER A 189 3.93 13.51 9.79
N PHE A 190 3.37 12.82 10.76
CA PHE A 190 1.95 12.85 11.10
C PHE A 190 1.66 13.94 12.11
#